data_0faa11d1f6b48915f311a16113432f72
#
_entry.id   0faa11d1f6b48915f311a16113432f72
#
_cell.length_a   1.000
_cell.length_b   1.000
_cell.length_c   1.000
_cell.angle_alpha   90.00
_cell.angle_beta   90.00
_cell.angle_gamma   90.00
#
_symmetry.space_group_name_H-M   'P 1'
#
loop_
_entity.id
_entity.type
_entity.pdbx_description
1 polymer ?
#
loop_
_entity_poly.entity_id
_entity_poly.type
_entity_poly.pdbx_seq_one_letter_code
_entity_poly.pdbx_strand_id
1 'polypeptide(L)'
;MVGRVAVGTGARSQVLRGLVAACVLLSAVVHLDLWVGGMRSLTVIGPAFLVNVVAGVVIGLAVLILARPEPLLLAGGFGLATLGAFVVSTLPSGLFGVHETWTWAPALLAAVSEVAAILLAGLALVVERRAPR
;
A
#
# COMPACT_ATOMS: atom_id res chain seq x y z
N MET A 1 13.22 9.76 -33.09
CA MET A 1 11.87 9.28 -32.69
C MET A 1 11.92 8.22 -31.59
N VAL A 2 12.79 7.23 -31.69
CA VAL A 2 12.95 6.16 -30.69
C VAL A 2 13.36 6.68 -29.30
N GLY A 3 14.25 7.69 -29.21
CA GLY A 3 14.71 8.25 -27.94
C GLY A 3 13.63 8.99 -27.13
N ARG A 4 12.63 9.61 -27.77
CA ARG A 4 11.55 10.31 -27.05
C ARG A 4 10.56 9.35 -26.36
N VAL A 5 10.31 8.19 -26.96
CA VAL A 5 9.41 7.18 -26.39
C VAL A 5 10.03 6.55 -25.15
N ALA A 6 11.31 6.21 -25.20
CA ALA A 6 12.04 5.61 -24.08
C ALA A 6 12.13 6.56 -22.85
N VAL A 7 12.42 7.84 -23.09
CA VAL A 7 12.44 8.85 -22.02
C VAL A 7 11.06 9.04 -21.40
N GLY A 8 10.00 9.08 -22.20
CA GLY A 8 8.63 9.21 -21.71
C GLY A 8 8.18 8.02 -20.85
N THR A 9 8.58 6.79 -21.21
CA THR A 9 8.25 5.58 -20.45
C THR A 9 8.99 5.54 -19.12
N GLY A 10 10.26 5.91 -19.09
CA GLY A 10 11.05 5.98 -17.86
C GLY A 10 10.49 7.00 -16.87
N ALA A 11 10.13 8.20 -17.34
CA ALA A 11 9.51 9.22 -16.50
C ALA A 11 8.15 8.78 -15.93
N ARG A 12 7.31 8.10 -16.74
CA ARG A 12 6.03 7.55 -16.28
C ARG A 12 6.22 6.47 -15.21
N SER A 13 7.19 5.57 -15.39
CA SER A 13 7.52 4.54 -14.41
C SER A 13 7.94 5.17 -13.07
N GLN A 14 8.80 6.18 -13.09
CA GLN A 14 9.26 6.87 -11.87
C GLN A 14 8.11 7.57 -11.14
N VAL A 15 7.21 8.25 -11.87
CA VAL A 15 6.02 8.88 -11.29
C VAL A 15 5.11 7.84 -10.65
N LEU A 16 4.83 6.74 -11.34
CA LEU A 16 3.98 5.66 -10.81
C LEU A 16 4.60 5.03 -9.56
N ARG A 17 5.91 4.76 -9.55
CA ARG A 17 6.61 4.26 -8.36
C ARG A 17 6.53 5.24 -7.19
N GLY A 18 6.70 6.53 -7.45
CA GLY A 18 6.53 7.57 -6.43
C GLY A 18 5.13 7.59 -5.84
N LEU A 19 4.10 7.45 -6.67
CA LEU A 19 2.70 7.39 -6.22
C LEU A 19 2.41 6.09 -5.44
N VAL A 20 2.91 4.94 -5.88
CA VAL A 20 2.79 3.67 -5.15
C VAL A 20 3.43 3.79 -3.78
N ALA A 21 4.65 4.29 -3.70
CA ALA A 21 5.36 4.49 -2.44
C ALA A 21 4.59 5.44 -1.51
N ALA A 22 4.06 6.55 -2.03
CA ALA A 22 3.26 7.49 -1.26
C ALA A 22 2.00 6.83 -0.68
N CYS A 23 1.30 6.00 -1.45
CA CYS A 23 0.11 5.28 -0.99
C CYS A 23 0.44 4.26 0.11
N VAL A 24 1.50 3.46 -0.07
CA VAL A 24 1.94 2.47 0.92
C VAL A 24 2.40 3.14 2.21
N LEU A 25 3.17 4.23 2.11
CA LEU A 25 3.64 5.00 3.27
C LEU A 25 2.47 5.70 3.98
N LEU A 26 1.48 6.20 3.26
CA LEU A 26 0.28 6.79 3.85
C LEU A 26 -0.50 5.74 4.66
N SER A 27 -0.69 4.54 4.12
CA SER A 27 -1.30 3.45 4.88
C SER A 27 -0.50 3.14 6.15
N ALA A 28 0.83 3.06 6.07
CA ALA A 28 1.69 2.84 7.23
C ALA A 28 1.54 3.94 8.29
N VAL A 29 1.48 5.20 7.89
CA VAL A 29 1.29 6.34 8.81
C VAL A 29 -0.06 6.26 9.51
N VAL A 30 -1.14 5.96 8.78
CA VAL A 30 -2.48 5.78 9.37
C VAL A 30 -2.48 4.64 10.38
N HIS A 31 -1.86 3.50 10.06
CA HIS A 31 -1.77 2.38 10.99
C HIS A 31 -0.92 2.70 12.23
N LEU A 32 0.13 3.50 12.07
CA LEU A 32 0.92 3.97 13.21
C LEU A 32 0.10 4.88 14.13
N ASP A 33 -0.65 5.82 13.55
CA ASP A 33 -1.53 6.72 14.30
C ASP A 33 -2.57 5.93 15.10
N LEU A 34 -3.24 4.97 14.46
CA LEU A 34 -4.20 4.09 15.10
C LEU A 34 -3.56 3.21 16.20
N TRP A 35 -2.35 2.72 15.95
CA TRP A 35 -1.60 1.93 16.92
C TRP A 35 -1.28 2.74 18.18
N VAL A 36 -0.76 3.95 18.00
CA VAL A 36 -0.50 4.88 19.12
C VAL A 36 -1.81 5.28 19.82
N GLY A 37 -2.88 5.49 19.04
CA GLY A 37 -4.20 5.89 19.52
C GLY A 37 -4.94 4.85 20.36
N GLY A 38 -4.43 3.61 20.46
CA GLY A 38 -5.01 2.60 21.35
C GLY A 38 -4.97 1.17 20.85
N MET A 39 -4.84 0.94 19.52
CA MET A 39 -4.84 -0.39 18.95
C MET A 39 -3.67 -1.27 19.44
N ARG A 40 -2.59 -0.67 19.94
CA ARG A 40 -1.44 -1.37 20.54
C ARG A 40 -1.80 -2.25 21.74
N SER A 41 -2.91 -1.97 22.43
CA SER A 41 -3.36 -2.74 23.58
C SER A 41 -4.06 -4.05 23.19
N LEU A 42 -4.43 -4.22 21.94
CA LEU A 42 -5.09 -5.41 21.43
C LEU A 42 -4.06 -6.51 21.13
N THR A 43 -4.30 -7.71 21.67
CA THR A 43 -3.32 -8.80 21.65
C THR A 43 -2.90 -9.24 20.24
N VAL A 44 -3.81 -9.26 19.28
CA VAL A 44 -3.51 -9.69 17.90
C VAL A 44 -3.37 -8.47 16.98
N ILE A 45 -4.31 -7.54 17.05
CA ILE A 45 -4.36 -6.37 16.16
C ILE A 45 -3.20 -5.41 16.42
N GLY A 46 -2.79 -5.22 17.69
CA GLY A 46 -1.66 -4.37 18.04
C GLY A 46 -0.36 -4.76 17.32
N PRO A 47 0.13 -6.00 17.48
CA PRO A 47 1.28 -6.47 16.71
C PRO A 47 1.07 -6.45 15.19
N ALA A 48 -0.13 -6.77 14.69
CA ALA A 48 -0.44 -6.74 13.26
C ALA A 48 -0.32 -5.33 12.67
N PHE A 49 -0.77 -4.30 13.39
CA PHE A 49 -0.61 -2.90 12.98
C PHE A 49 0.86 -2.49 12.93
N LEU A 50 1.65 -2.90 13.91
CA LEU A 50 3.09 -2.62 13.92
C LEU A 50 3.82 -3.31 12.75
N VAL A 51 3.46 -4.57 12.45
CA VAL A 51 3.97 -5.27 11.25
C VAL A 51 3.58 -4.51 9.98
N ASN A 52 2.34 -4.01 9.87
CA ASN A 52 1.91 -3.20 8.74
C ASN A 52 2.77 -1.93 8.60
N VAL A 53 3.03 -1.22 9.69
CA VAL A 53 3.88 -0.01 9.68
C VAL A 53 5.27 -0.33 9.16
N VAL A 54 5.93 -1.34 9.71
CA VAL A 54 7.30 -1.73 9.32
C VAL A 54 7.32 -2.20 7.86
N ALA A 55 6.40 -3.08 7.47
CA ALA A 55 6.29 -3.57 6.10
C ALA A 55 6.02 -2.42 5.11
N GLY A 56 5.12 -1.51 5.44
CA GLY A 56 4.81 -0.35 4.61
C GLY A 56 6.01 0.57 4.38
N VAL A 57 6.78 0.85 5.44
CA VAL A 57 8.00 1.65 5.31
C VAL A 57 9.04 0.93 4.45
N VAL A 58 9.31 -0.34 4.71
CA VAL A 58 10.30 -1.14 3.95
C VAL A 58 9.90 -1.25 2.48
N ILE A 59 8.64 -1.59 2.20
CA ILE A 59 8.14 -1.73 0.83
C ILE A 59 8.15 -0.37 0.11
N GLY A 60 7.68 0.69 0.76
CA GLY A 60 7.68 2.04 0.20
C GLY A 60 9.07 2.51 -0.20
N LEU A 61 10.06 2.32 0.66
CA LEU A 61 11.46 2.64 0.36
C LEU A 61 12.01 1.74 -0.76
N ALA A 62 11.71 0.44 -0.73
CA ALA A 62 12.15 -0.48 -1.77
C ALA A 62 11.60 -0.11 -3.15
N VAL A 63 10.33 0.31 -3.24
CA VAL A 63 9.72 0.80 -4.49
C VAL A 63 10.46 2.00 -5.05
N LEU A 64 10.94 2.91 -4.18
CA LEU A 64 11.67 4.12 -4.60
C LEU A 64 13.11 3.83 -5.02
N ILE A 65 13.78 2.90 -4.33
CA ILE A 65 15.23 2.69 -4.46
C ILE A 65 15.55 1.59 -5.49
N LEU A 66 14.74 0.52 -5.51
CA LEU A 66 15.01 -0.65 -6.33
C LEU A 66 14.22 -0.60 -7.65
N ALA A 67 14.92 -0.41 -8.76
CA ALA A 67 14.33 -0.43 -10.11
C ALA A 67 14.00 -1.88 -10.57
N ARG A 68 13.24 -2.61 -9.77
CA ARG A 68 12.89 -4.03 -9.95
C ARG A 68 11.37 -4.21 -9.77
N PRO A 69 10.76 -5.24 -10.38
CA PRO A 69 9.32 -5.46 -10.26
C PRO A 69 8.87 -5.98 -8.89
N GLU A 70 9.74 -6.65 -8.13
CA GLU A 70 9.37 -7.29 -6.87
C GLU A 70 8.81 -6.30 -5.83
N PRO A 71 9.38 -5.10 -5.60
CA PRO A 71 8.79 -4.13 -4.70
C PRO A 71 7.37 -3.69 -5.10
N LEU A 72 7.08 -3.59 -6.39
CA LEU A 72 5.73 -3.27 -6.87
C LEU A 72 4.74 -4.41 -6.59
N LEU A 73 5.18 -5.67 -6.75
CA LEU A 73 4.36 -6.83 -6.38
C LEU A 73 4.10 -6.86 -4.87
N LEU A 74 5.10 -6.56 -4.06
CA LEU A 74 4.95 -6.46 -2.60
C LEU A 74 4.02 -5.33 -2.21
N ALA A 75 4.09 -4.17 -2.87
CA ALA A 75 3.18 -3.05 -2.63
C ALA A 75 1.72 -3.41 -2.94
N GLY A 76 1.48 -4.07 -4.07
CA GLY A 76 0.15 -4.58 -4.42
C GLY A 76 -0.36 -5.62 -3.43
N GLY A 77 0.48 -6.57 -3.02
CA GLY A 77 0.18 -7.59 -2.02
C GLY A 77 -0.08 -6.99 -0.64
N PHE A 78 0.69 -5.99 -0.23
CA PHE A 78 0.48 -5.22 0.99
C PHE A 78 -0.90 -4.55 0.99
N GLY A 79 -1.26 -3.85 -0.09
CA GLY A 79 -2.57 -3.22 -0.23
C GLY A 79 -3.71 -4.24 -0.17
N LEU A 80 -3.59 -5.38 -0.86
CA LEU A 80 -4.59 -6.45 -0.85
C LEU A 80 -4.76 -7.05 0.54
N ALA A 81 -3.69 -7.36 1.24
CA ALA A 81 -3.74 -7.95 2.57
C ALA A 81 -4.38 -7.00 3.59
N THR A 82 -3.98 -5.73 3.57
CA THR A 82 -4.46 -4.72 4.52
C THR A 82 -5.92 -4.34 4.24
N LEU A 83 -6.27 -4.12 2.97
CA LEU A 83 -7.64 -3.88 2.55
C LEU A 83 -8.54 -5.07 2.86
N GLY A 84 -8.07 -6.29 2.62
CA GLY A 84 -8.79 -7.52 2.97
C GLY A 84 -9.07 -7.62 4.46
N ALA A 85 -8.09 -7.32 5.30
CA ALA A 85 -8.27 -7.27 6.76
C ALA A 85 -9.32 -6.22 7.17
N PHE A 86 -9.29 -5.03 6.57
CA PHE A 86 -10.30 -4.01 6.81
C PHE A 86 -11.70 -4.50 6.41
N VAL A 87 -11.87 -5.05 5.20
CA VAL A 87 -13.16 -5.58 4.76
C VAL A 87 -13.69 -6.65 5.71
N VAL A 88 -12.83 -7.59 6.15
CA VAL A 88 -13.24 -8.62 7.12
C VAL A 88 -13.65 -7.99 8.45
N SER A 89 -12.98 -6.94 8.90
CA SER A 89 -13.34 -6.25 10.15
C SER A 89 -14.70 -5.56 10.09
N THR A 90 -15.22 -5.24 8.89
CA THR A 90 -16.56 -4.66 8.72
C THR A 90 -17.68 -5.68 8.70
N LEU A 91 -17.36 -6.97 8.63
CA LEU A 91 -18.35 -8.06 8.64
C LEU A 91 -18.90 -8.28 10.06
N PRO A 92 -20.07 -8.94 10.22
CA PRO A 92 -20.64 -9.24 11.53
C PRO A 92 -19.72 -10.02 12.46
N SER A 93 -18.83 -10.86 11.91
CA SER A 93 -17.82 -11.59 12.68
C SER A 93 -16.69 -10.71 13.21
N GLY A 94 -16.45 -9.56 12.58
CA GLY A 94 -15.28 -8.75 12.85
C GLY A 94 -13.95 -9.43 12.52
N LEU A 95 -12.87 -8.79 12.87
CA LEU A 95 -11.51 -9.33 12.78
C LEU A 95 -10.86 -9.33 14.17
N PHE A 96 -10.69 -10.50 14.76
CA PHE A 96 -10.13 -10.67 16.12
C PHE A 96 -10.80 -9.75 17.17
N GLY A 97 -12.14 -9.62 17.11
CA GLY A 97 -12.92 -8.80 18.02
C GLY A 97 -12.97 -7.31 17.64
N VAL A 98 -12.32 -6.89 16.58
CA VAL A 98 -12.40 -5.52 16.06
C VAL A 98 -13.48 -5.45 14.97
N HIS A 99 -14.36 -4.47 15.11
CA HIS A 99 -15.41 -4.15 14.14
C HIS A 99 -15.21 -2.71 13.66
N GLU A 100 -14.79 -2.57 12.42
CA GLU A 100 -14.59 -1.28 11.78
C GLU A 100 -15.84 -0.84 11.01
N THR A 101 -15.93 0.44 10.75
CA THR A 101 -17.04 1.03 10.00
C THR A 101 -16.51 1.83 8.80
N TRP A 102 -17.28 1.81 7.72
CA TRP A 102 -16.98 2.59 6.52
C TRP A 102 -17.11 4.10 6.69
N THR A 103 -17.66 4.56 7.81
CA THR A 103 -17.90 5.98 8.08
C THR A 103 -16.77 6.66 8.85
N TRP A 104 -15.78 5.90 9.31
CA TRP A 104 -14.66 6.44 10.07
C TRP A 104 -13.52 6.90 9.15
N ALA A 105 -13.19 8.19 9.23
CA ALA A 105 -12.25 8.81 8.30
C ALA A 105 -10.85 8.16 8.23
N PRO A 106 -10.19 7.78 9.33
CA PRO A 106 -8.90 7.09 9.25
C PRO A 106 -8.97 5.75 8.52
N ALA A 107 -10.04 4.97 8.76
CA ALA A 107 -10.25 3.69 8.08
C ALA A 107 -10.47 3.88 6.57
N LEU A 108 -11.26 4.89 6.18
CA LEU A 108 -11.45 5.23 4.78
C LEU A 108 -10.16 5.71 4.11
N LEU A 109 -9.37 6.52 4.80
CA LEU A 109 -8.09 7.01 4.28
C LEU A 109 -7.13 5.85 4.03
N ALA A 110 -7.03 4.91 4.96
CA ALA A 110 -6.26 3.67 4.77
C ALA A 110 -6.80 2.87 3.57
N ALA A 111 -8.10 2.59 3.53
CA ALA A 111 -8.71 1.80 2.46
C ALA A 111 -8.49 2.43 1.07
N VAL A 112 -8.67 3.74 0.93
CA VAL A 112 -8.43 4.47 -0.34
C VAL A 112 -6.96 4.39 -0.74
N SER A 113 -6.03 4.57 0.20
CA SER A 113 -4.59 4.47 -0.09
C SER A 113 -4.19 3.06 -0.52
N GLU A 114 -4.80 2.03 0.04
CA GLU A 114 -4.55 0.63 -0.29
C GLU A 114 -5.11 0.26 -1.66
N VAL A 115 -6.33 0.69 -2.00
CA VAL A 115 -6.90 0.53 -3.34
C VAL A 115 -6.01 1.23 -4.37
N ALA A 116 -5.60 2.46 -4.09
CA ALA A 116 -4.70 3.20 -4.97
C ALA A 116 -3.34 2.50 -5.13
N ALA A 117 -2.76 1.96 -4.07
CA ALA A 117 -1.51 1.19 -4.12
C ALA A 117 -1.63 -0.04 -5.03
N ILE A 118 -2.73 -0.80 -4.92
CA ILE A 118 -3.00 -1.97 -5.75
C ILE A 118 -3.08 -1.58 -7.23
N LEU A 119 -3.91 -0.60 -7.56
CA LEU A 119 -4.15 -0.18 -8.94
C LEU A 119 -2.90 0.45 -9.57
N LEU A 120 -2.21 1.32 -8.84
CA LEU A 120 -0.99 1.99 -9.32
C LEU A 120 0.19 1.02 -9.44
N ALA A 121 0.34 0.07 -8.52
CA ALA A 121 1.36 -0.97 -8.63
C ALA A 121 1.12 -1.85 -9.86
N GLY A 122 -0.12 -2.26 -10.11
CA GLY A 122 -0.50 -3.00 -11.31
C GLY A 122 -0.20 -2.21 -12.59
N LEU A 123 -0.57 -0.93 -12.62
CA LEU A 123 -0.29 -0.05 -13.76
C LEU A 123 1.23 0.13 -13.99
N ALA A 124 2.00 0.35 -12.93
CA ALA A 124 3.44 0.46 -13.01
C ALA A 124 4.08 -0.80 -13.59
N LEU A 125 3.66 -1.99 -13.13
CA LEU A 125 4.13 -3.27 -13.66
C LEU A 125 3.82 -3.42 -15.15
N VAL A 126 2.63 -3.04 -15.60
CA VAL A 126 2.25 -3.10 -17.01
C VAL A 126 3.11 -2.14 -17.85
N VAL A 127 3.30 -0.91 -17.40
CA VAL A 127 4.12 0.09 -18.09
C VAL A 127 5.57 -0.38 -18.21
N GLU A 128 6.14 -0.92 -17.12
CA GLU A 128 7.53 -1.38 -17.11
C GLU A 128 7.75 -2.63 -17.98
N ARG A 129 6.78 -3.56 -18.02
CA ARG A 129 6.86 -4.74 -18.90
C ARG A 129 6.78 -4.40 -20.39
N ARG A 130 6.10 -3.31 -20.74
CA ARG A 130 5.94 -2.85 -22.12
C ARG A 130 7.07 -1.92 -22.59
N ALA A 131 7.94 -1.47 -21.68
CA ALA A 131 9.07 -0.64 -22.03
C ALA A 131 10.07 -1.46 -22.89
N PRO A 132 10.54 -0.94 -24.02
CA PRO A 132 11.59 -1.58 -24.80
C PRO A 132 12.86 -1.67 -23.96
N ARG A 133 13.50 -2.84 -23.98
CA ARG A 133 14.80 -3.10 -23.36
C ARG A 133 15.92 -2.52 -24.22
#